data_8ce801264b720e4f10f092259923cd70
#
_entry.id   8ce801264b720e4f10f092259923cd70
#
_cell.length_a   1.000
_cell.length_b   1.000
_cell.length_c   1.000
_cell.angle_alpha   90.00
_cell.angle_beta   90.00
_cell.angle_gamma   90.00
#
_symmetry.space_group_name_H-M   'P 1'
#
loop_
_entity.id
_entity.type
_entity.pdbx_description
1 polymer ?
#
loop_
_entity_poly.entity_id
_entity_poly.type
_entity_poly.pdbx_seq_one_letter_code
_entity_poly.pdbx_strand_id
1 'polypeptide(L)'
;MRKASFDTGRGKIVYWVSDVPDATRPWVVFLPGLTADRRLFAPQIEHFEGRANCLVWDAPAHGESRPFPLDFSLPDLARWLGEIMKAEGVSAPVLVGQRSEERRVG
;
A
#
# COMPACT_ATOMS: atom_id res chain seq x y z
N MET A 1 -7.46 -10.93 3.37
CA MET A 1 -7.37 -9.75 2.50
C MET A 1 -7.37 -10.19 1.03
N ARG A 2 -7.91 -9.36 0.17
CA ARG A 2 -8.02 -9.65 -1.26
C ARG A 2 -6.78 -9.10 -1.97
N LYS A 3 -6.18 -9.92 -2.83
CA LYS A 3 -5.05 -9.52 -3.66
C LYS A 3 -5.56 -8.84 -4.92
N ALA A 4 -4.97 -7.71 -5.27
CA ALA A 4 -5.33 -6.96 -6.45
C ALA A 4 -4.10 -6.38 -7.11
N SER A 5 -4.26 -5.80 -8.29
CA SER A 5 -3.16 -5.16 -8.98
C SER A 5 -3.63 -3.89 -9.68
N PHE A 6 -2.71 -2.93 -9.81
CA PHE A 6 -2.92 -1.68 -10.50
C PHE A 6 -1.92 -1.58 -11.64
N ASP A 7 -2.40 -1.40 -12.86
CA ASP A 7 -1.54 -1.28 -14.03
C ASP A 7 -1.19 0.18 -14.25
N THR A 8 0.08 0.51 -14.14
CA THR A 8 0.56 1.88 -14.32
C THR A 8 0.83 2.23 -15.78
N GLY A 9 0.76 1.25 -16.68
CA GLY A 9 1.24 1.40 -18.05
C GLY A 9 2.72 1.11 -18.20
N ARG A 10 3.46 1.05 -17.09
CA ARG A 10 4.91 0.75 -17.08
C ARG A 10 5.20 -0.54 -16.33
N GLY A 11 4.24 -1.03 -15.56
CA GLY A 11 4.32 -2.24 -14.78
C GLY A 11 3.13 -2.32 -13.86
N LYS A 12 2.98 -3.42 -13.17
CA LYS A 12 1.87 -3.61 -12.26
C LYS A 12 2.31 -3.49 -10.81
N ILE A 13 1.49 -2.82 -10.01
CA ILE A 13 1.67 -2.74 -8.57
C ILE A 13 0.68 -3.70 -7.93
N VAL A 14 1.20 -4.65 -7.16
CA VAL A 14 0.37 -5.63 -6.46
C VAL A 14 0.11 -5.14 -5.05
N TYR A 15 -1.14 -5.24 -4.61
CA TYR A 15 -1.52 -4.82 -3.27
C TYR A 15 -2.59 -5.76 -2.71
N TRP A 16 -2.78 -5.66 -1.42
CA TRP A 16 -3.79 -6.45 -0.70
C TRP A 16 -4.68 -5.49 0.07
N VAL A 17 -5.97 -5.75 0.04
CA VAL A 17 -6.97 -4.85 0.62
C VAL A 17 -8.02 -5.70 1.33
N SER A 18 -8.65 -5.14 2.37
CA SER A 18 -9.73 -5.83 3.09
C SER A 18 -10.79 -6.34 2.13
N ASP A 19 -11.22 -7.59 2.33
CA ASP A 19 -12.16 -8.26 1.42
C ASP A 19 -13.47 -7.50 1.28
N VAL A 20 -14.05 -7.10 2.43
CA VAL A 20 -15.30 -6.34 2.45
C VAL A 20 -15.09 -5.13 3.36
N PRO A 21 -14.71 -3.98 2.80
CA PRO A 21 -14.50 -2.79 3.61
C PRO A 21 -15.78 -2.37 4.32
N ASP A 22 -15.63 -1.94 5.57
CA ASP A 22 -16.74 -1.46 6.40
C ASP A 22 -16.65 0.07 6.48
N ALA A 23 -17.67 0.75 5.98
CA ALA A 23 -17.67 2.22 5.91
C ALA A 23 -17.60 2.88 7.29
N THR A 24 -17.91 2.14 8.37
CA THR A 24 -17.86 2.68 9.74
C THR A 24 -16.49 2.58 10.38
N ARG A 25 -15.53 1.90 9.72
CA ARG A 25 -14.20 1.68 10.27
C ARG A 25 -13.17 2.56 9.58
N PRO A 26 -12.13 2.98 10.31
CA PRO A 26 -11.06 3.76 9.69
C PRO A 26 -10.24 2.93 8.72
N TRP A 27 -9.56 3.60 7.80
CA TRP A 27 -8.62 2.98 6.89
C TRP A 27 -7.20 3.10 7.44
N VAL A 28 -6.45 2.02 7.34
CA VAL A 28 -5.02 2.00 7.64
C VAL A 28 -4.30 1.49 6.40
N VAL A 29 -3.38 2.28 5.87
CA VAL A 29 -2.60 1.93 4.68
C VAL A 29 -1.15 1.73 5.11
N PHE A 30 -0.63 0.53 4.86
CA PHE A 30 0.73 0.15 5.23
C PHE A 30 1.64 0.28 4.02
N LEU A 31 2.74 1.02 4.20
CA LEU A 31 3.68 1.33 3.12
C LEU A 31 5.06 0.78 3.47
N PRO A 32 5.39 -0.45 3.07
CA PRO A 32 6.74 -0.97 3.28
C PRO A 32 7.76 -0.10 2.56
N GLY A 33 8.89 0.16 3.21
CA GLY A 33 9.93 0.97 2.62
C GLY A 33 10.79 0.17 1.65
N LEU A 34 11.90 0.80 1.25
CA LEU A 34 12.86 0.18 0.34
C LEU A 34 13.38 -1.12 0.94
N THR A 35 13.57 -2.12 0.12
CA THR A 35 14.06 -3.46 0.46
C THR A 35 13.08 -4.29 1.29
N ALA A 36 11.86 -3.80 1.48
CA ALA A 36 10.82 -4.53 2.21
C ALA A 36 9.60 -4.76 1.31
N ASP A 37 8.76 -5.65 1.74
CA ASP A 37 7.48 -5.89 1.06
C ASP A 37 6.37 -6.01 2.12
N ARG A 38 5.17 -6.42 1.69
CA ARG A 38 3.99 -6.51 2.55
C ARG A 38 4.22 -7.32 3.82
N ARG A 39 5.16 -8.26 3.81
CA ARG A 39 5.39 -9.16 4.94
C ARG A 39 5.92 -8.43 6.15
N LEU A 40 6.53 -7.26 5.92
CA LEU A 40 7.01 -6.42 7.01
C LEU A 40 5.91 -6.10 8.03
N PHE A 41 4.70 -5.88 7.53
CA PHE A 41 3.57 -5.46 8.36
C PHE A 41 2.60 -6.60 8.68
N ALA A 42 2.96 -7.86 8.41
CA ALA A 42 2.04 -8.96 8.62
C ALA A 42 1.47 -9.03 10.05
N PRO A 43 2.27 -8.87 11.12
CA PRO A 43 1.70 -8.88 12.47
C PRO A 43 0.73 -7.73 12.73
N GLN A 44 1.04 -6.53 12.21
CA GLN A 44 0.17 -5.37 12.39
C GLN A 44 -1.13 -5.54 11.63
N ILE A 45 -1.06 -6.06 10.42
CA ILE A 45 -2.25 -6.30 9.60
C ILE A 45 -3.15 -7.31 10.30
N GLU A 46 -2.60 -8.38 10.83
CA GLU A 46 -3.36 -9.37 11.56
C GLU A 46 -4.08 -8.75 12.74
N HIS A 47 -3.42 -7.84 13.45
CA HIS A 47 -4.01 -7.15 14.59
C HIS A 47 -5.16 -6.24 14.17
N PHE A 48 -5.00 -5.49 13.08
CA PHE A 48 -5.98 -4.48 12.68
C PHE A 48 -7.09 -4.98 11.79
N GLU A 49 -6.93 -6.14 11.18
CA GLU A 49 -7.86 -6.62 10.14
C GLU A 49 -9.31 -6.71 10.62
N GLY A 50 -9.53 -7.00 11.90
CA GLY A 50 -10.87 -7.06 12.47
C GLY A 50 -11.39 -5.74 13.02
N ARG A 51 -10.59 -4.66 12.95
CA ARG A 51 -10.90 -3.38 13.59
C ARG A 51 -10.85 -2.20 12.64
N ALA A 52 -10.19 -2.37 11.51
CA ALA A 52 -10.00 -1.31 10.53
C ALA A 52 -10.02 -1.92 9.15
N ASN A 53 -10.26 -1.06 8.16
CA ASN A 53 -10.06 -1.46 6.77
C ASN A 53 -8.57 -1.31 6.47
N CYS A 54 -7.95 -2.31 5.89
CA CYS A 54 -6.51 -2.33 5.67
C CYS A 54 -6.17 -2.39 4.19
N LEU A 55 -5.08 -1.74 3.82
CA LEU A 55 -4.48 -1.85 2.50
C LEU A 55 -2.97 -1.88 2.68
N VAL A 56 -2.30 -2.78 1.99
CA VAL A 56 -0.83 -2.84 1.96
C VAL A 56 -0.40 -3.13 0.53
N TRP A 57 0.65 -2.47 0.07
CA TRP A 57 1.16 -2.69 -1.27
C TRP A 57 2.58 -3.26 -1.22
N ASP A 58 2.97 -3.94 -2.31
CA ASP A 58 4.37 -4.13 -2.63
C ASP A 58 4.73 -2.96 -3.54
N ALA A 59 5.65 -2.11 -3.10
CA ALA A 59 6.03 -0.93 -3.86
C ALA A 59 6.54 -1.31 -5.24
N PRO A 60 6.47 -0.40 -6.24
CA PRO A 60 6.99 -0.71 -7.56
C PRO A 60 8.41 -1.26 -7.50
N ALA A 61 8.68 -2.34 -8.24
CA ALA A 61 9.95 -3.06 -8.29
C ALA A 61 10.27 -3.88 -7.04
N HIS A 62 9.32 -4.00 -6.11
CA HIS A 62 9.50 -4.78 -4.88
C HIS A 62 8.48 -5.90 -4.78
N GLY A 63 8.83 -6.97 -4.06
CA GLY A 63 7.94 -8.09 -3.83
C GLY A 63 7.32 -8.61 -5.12
N GLU A 64 5.99 -8.69 -5.15
CA GLU A 64 5.25 -9.15 -6.33
C GLU A 64 5.01 -8.05 -7.36
N SER A 65 5.40 -6.80 -7.08
CA SER A 65 5.30 -5.69 -8.04
C SER A 65 6.51 -5.65 -8.97
N ARG A 66 6.90 -6.80 -9.47
CA ARG A 66 8.01 -6.99 -10.39
C ARG A 66 7.54 -7.83 -11.59
N PRO A 67 8.10 -7.64 -12.80
CA PRO A 67 9.15 -6.65 -13.13
C PRO A 67 8.58 -5.22 -13.21
N PHE A 68 9.44 -4.24 -12.95
CA PHE A 68 9.05 -2.84 -12.99
C PHE A 68 10.28 -1.98 -13.27
N PRO A 69 10.22 -1.02 -14.22
CA PRO A 69 11.34 -0.13 -14.47
C PRO A 69 11.67 0.70 -13.24
N LEU A 70 12.94 0.99 -13.03
CA LEU A 70 13.40 1.72 -11.85
C LEU A 70 13.47 3.24 -12.06
N ASP A 71 13.00 3.75 -13.19
CA ASP A 71 13.08 5.15 -13.53
C ASP A 71 11.87 5.97 -13.08
N PHE A 72 11.17 5.52 -12.06
CA PHE A 72 10.05 6.26 -11.50
C PHE A 72 10.53 7.21 -10.39
N SER A 73 9.75 8.28 -10.17
CA SER A 73 10.06 9.30 -9.17
C SER A 73 9.15 9.17 -7.95
N LEU A 74 9.48 9.93 -6.88
CA LEU A 74 8.60 9.97 -5.71
C LEU A 74 7.21 10.52 -6.05
N PRO A 75 7.06 11.58 -6.89
CA PRO A 75 5.73 11.99 -7.36
C PRO A 75 4.98 10.88 -8.08
N ASP A 76 5.67 10.04 -8.84
CA ASP A 76 5.03 8.90 -9.50
C ASP A 76 4.46 7.94 -8.46
N LEU A 77 5.23 7.62 -7.41
CA LEU A 77 4.77 6.74 -6.35
C LEU A 77 3.52 7.30 -5.67
N ALA A 78 3.55 8.59 -5.34
CA ALA A 78 2.42 9.24 -4.69
C ALA A 78 1.18 9.20 -5.57
N ARG A 79 1.35 9.45 -6.87
CA ARG A 79 0.24 9.42 -7.81
C ARG A 79 -0.37 8.03 -7.91
N TRP A 80 0.46 7.00 -8.05
CA TRP A 80 -0.04 5.63 -8.18
C TRP A 80 -0.72 5.15 -6.91
N LEU A 81 -0.15 5.47 -5.74
CA LEU A 81 -0.79 5.14 -4.47
C LEU A 81 -2.14 5.84 -4.35
N GLY A 82 -2.20 7.12 -4.71
CA GLY A 82 -3.45 7.87 -4.69
C GLY A 82 -4.51 7.26 -5.59
N GLU A 83 -4.13 6.79 -6.77
CA GLU A 83 -5.07 6.16 -7.69
C GLU A 83 -5.55 4.81 -7.16
N ILE A 84 -4.67 4.03 -6.53
CA ILE A 84 -5.06 2.77 -5.90
C ILE A 84 -6.06 3.04 -4.77
N MET A 85 -5.77 4.02 -3.92
CA MET A 85 -6.67 4.37 -2.81
C MET A 85 -8.02 4.83 -3.33
N LYS A 86 -8.03 5.62 -4.40
CA LYS A 86 -9.27 6.09 -5.00
C LYS A 86 -10.07 4.91 -5.57
N ALA A 87 -9.42 3.99 -6.25
CA ALA A 87 -10.08 2.82 -6.82
C ALA A 87 -10.71 1.93 -5.75
N GLU A 88 -10.12 1.87 -4.57
CA GLU A 88 -10.61 1.03 -3.49
C GLU A 88 -11.53 1.79 -2.51
N GLY A 89 -11.79 3.07 -2.78
CA GLY A 89 -12.69 3.85 -1.92
C GLY A 89 -12.08 4.22 -0.57
N VAL A 90 -10.77 4.30 -0.50
CA VAL A 90 -10.07 4.66 0.75
C VAL A 90 -10.25 6.15 1.01
N SER A 91 -10.78 6.50 2.18
CA SER A 91 -10.97 7.90 2.57
C SER A 91 -10.29 8.16 3.91
N ALA A 92 -9.62 9.31 4.01
CA ALA A 92 -8.99 9.77 5.24
C ALA A 92 -8.12 8.69 5.91
N PRO A 93 -7.20 8.04 5.19
CA PRO A 93 -6.44 6.93 5.74
C PRO A 93 -5.38 7.38 6.74
N VAL A 94 -5.08 6.50 7.69
CA VAL A 94 -3.86 6.60 8.47
C VAL A 94 -2.77 5.87 7.69
N LEU A 95 -1.68 6.56 7.37
CA LEU A 95 -0.57 5.98 6.63
C LEU A 95 0.48 5.50 7.62
N VAL A 96 0.87 4.23 7.49
CA VAL A 96 1.90 3.63 8.34
C VAL A 96 3.08 3.25 7.46
N GLY A 97 4.15 4.01 7.56
CA GLY A 97 5.33 3.79 6.75
C GLY A 97 6.45 3.12 7.50
N GLN A 98 7.41 2.61 6.73
CA GLN A 98 8.62 2.10 7.32
C GLN A 98 9.46 3.26 7.86
N ARG A 99 10.35 2.94 8.80
CA ARG A 99 11.14 3.94 9.51
C ARG A 99 11.84 4.97 8.62
N SER A 100 12.34 4.54 7.47
CA SER A 100 13.04 5.46 6.57
C SER A 100 12.12 6.57 6.04
N GLU A 101 10.83 6.26 5.83
CA GLU A 101 9.86 7.26 5.41
C GLU A 101 9.46 8.16 6.56
N GLU A 102 9.37 7.63 7.75
CA GLU A 102 9.07 8.43 8.93
C GLU A 102 10.07 9.56 9.12
N ARG A 103 11.34 9.28 8.87
CA ARG A 103 12.36 10.31 9.01
C ARG A 103 12.24 11.43 8.01
N ARG A 104 11.67 11.15 6.85
CA ARG A 104 11.45 12.20 5.85
C ARG A 104 10.23 13.04 6.17
N VAL A 105 9.26 12.44 6.80
CA VAL A 105 8.04 13.16 7.20
C VAL A 105 8.33 14.02 8.42
N GLY A 106 9.10 13.46 9.35
CA GLY A 106 9.50 14.20 10.53
C GLY A 106 10.52 15.28 10.21
#